data_94862f3e36c96b82cf246083f2eb9669
#
_entry.id   94862f3e36c96b82cf246083f2eb9669
#
_cell.length_a   1.000
_cell.length_b   1.000
_cell.length_c   1.000
_cell.angle_alpha   90.00
_cell.angle_beta   90.00
_cell.angle_gamma   90.00
#
_symmetry.space_group_name_H-M   'P 1'
#
loop_
_entity.id
_entity.type
_entity.pdbx_description
1 polymer ?
#
loop_
_entity_poly.entity_id
_entity_poly.type
_entity_poly.pdbx_seq_one_letter_code
_entity_poly.pdbx_strand_id
1 'polypeptide(L)'
;MDFMNLNQAAHGDREFGYIQTRLGVARKTVVGHASDPSVTARIGSWQRAARGYAAVRRLRLARFGDNMRNVAVTEGDKVEAEHRFGVSVNTYGVNDLVAVVDSVTDAAVDALIA
;
A
#
# COMPACT_ATOMS: atom_id res chain seq x y z
N MET A 1 -19.03 -36.89 -14.35
CA MET A 1 -19.83 -35.62 -14.29
C MET A 1 -19.41 -34.71 -13.13
N ASP A 2 -19.10 -35.25 -11.98
CA ASP A 2 -18.82 -34.43 -10.77
C ASP A 2 -17.55 -33.58 -10.90
N PHE A 3 -16.49 -34.11 -11.54
CA PHE A 3 -15.28 -33.32 -11.80
C PHE A 3 -15.57 -32.06 -12.64
N MET A 4 -16.35 -32.21 -13.69
CA MET A 4 -16.73 -31.09 -14.56
C MET A 4 -17.56 -30.04 -13.82
N ASN A 5 -18.49 -30.49 -12.97
CA ASN A 5 -19.35 -29.59 -12.20
C ASN A 5 -18.58 -28.84 -11.11
N LEU A 6 -17.59 -29.51 -10.50
CA LEU A 6 -16.75 -28.93 -9.47
C LEU A 6 -15.66 -28.01 -10.01
N ASN A 7 -15.35 -28.11 -11.32
CA ASN A 7 -14.24 -27.38 -11.93
C ASN A 7 -14.68 -26.50 -13.12
N GLN A 8 -15.87 -25.92 -13.05
CA GLN A 8 -16.40 -25.02 -14.08
C GLN A 8 -15.83 -23.60 -14.03
N ALA A 9 -14.87 -23.32 -13.15
CA ALA A 9 -14.22 -22.02 -13.03
C ALA A 9 -13.71 -21.45 -14.36
N ALA A 10 -13.26 -22.32 -15.28
CA ALA A 10 -12.77 -21.90 -16.59
C ALA A 10 -13.78 -21.08 -17.41
N HIS A 11 -15.07 -21.32 -17.26
CA HIS A 11 -16.12 -20.55 -17.95
C HIS A 11 -16.35 -19.19 -17.26
N GLY A 12 -16.70 -19.20 -15.99
CA GLY A 12 -16.96 -17.98 -15.22
C GLY A 12 -15.72 -17.08 -15.07
N ASP A 13 -14.55 -17.67 -14.92
CA ASP A 13 -13.30 -16.90 -14.81
C ASP A 13 -12.96 -16.16 -16.10
N ARG A 14 -13.26 -16.72 -17.25
CA ARG A 14 -13.07 -16.04 -18.55
C ARG A 14 -14.02 -14.85 -18.69
N GLU A 15 -15.26 -15.01 -18.32
CA GLU A 15 -16.25 -13.91 -18.33
C GLU A 15 -15.85 -12.79 -17.36
N PHE A 16 -15.49 -13.15 -16.14
CA PHE A 16 -15.01 -12.19 -15.15
C PHE A 16 -13.74 -11.48 -15.62
N GLY A 17 -12.79 -12.23 -16.16
CA GLY A 17 -11.57 -11.66 -16.73
C GLY A 17 -11.83 -10.70 -17.89
N TYR A 18 -12.80 -11.01 -18.75
CA TYR A 18 -13.23 -10.13 -19.82
C TYR A 18 -13.82 -8.82 -19.29
N ILE A 19 -14.72 -8.90 -18.32
CA ILE A 19 -15.34 -7.73 -17.69
C ILE A 19 -14.25 -6.82 -17.08
N GLN A 20 -13.31 -7.40 -16.34
CA GLN A 20 -12.22 -6.63 -15.74
C GLN A 20 -11.32 -5.95 -16.78
N THR A 21 -11.06 -6.62 -17.90
CA THR A 21 -10.30 -6.02 -19.01
C THR A 21 -11.05 -4.82 -19.59
N ARG A 22 -12.36 -4.94 -19.77
CA ARG A 22 -13.21 -3.86 -20.28
C ARG A 22 -13.26 -2.65 -19.33
N LEU A 23 -13.20 -2.92 -18.03
CA LEU A 23 -13.18 -1.88 -16.98
C LEU A 23 -11.77 -1.30 -16.74
N GLY A 24 -10.73 -1.77 -17.43
CA GLY A 24 -9.35 -1.34 -17.21
C GLY A 24 -8.78 -1.74 -15.84
N VAL A 25 -9.37 -2.75 -15.18
CA VAL A 25 -8.91 -3.22 -13.87
C VAL A 25 -7.73 -4.15 -14.03
N ALA A 26 -6.58 -3.75 -13.46
CA ALA A 26 -5.40 -4.59 -13.41
C ALA A 26 -5.64 -5.83 -12.53
N ARG A 27 -5.24 -7.00 -13.03
CA ARG A 27 -5.41 -8.27 -12.32
C ARG A 27 -4.20 -9.18 -12.46
N LYS A 28 -4.08 -10.12 -11.54
CA LYS A 28 -3.18 -11.27 -11.62
C LYS A 28 -4.00 -12.54 -11.78
N THR A 29 -3.67 -13.33 -12.80
CA THR A 29 -4.25 -14.67 -12.97
C THR A 29 -3.32 -15.71 -12.37
N VAL A 30 -3.85 -16.53 -11.46
CA VAL A 30 -3.13 -17.66 -10.86
C VAL A 30 -3.93 -18.92 -11.18
N VAL A 31 -3.30 -19.85 -11.89
CA VAL A 31 -3.91 -21.11 -12.31
C VAL A 31 -3.42 -22.23 -11.39
N GLY A 32 -4.32 -23.13 -11.02
CA GLY A 32 -4.08 -24.32 -10.24
C GLY A 32 -5.18 -24.59 -9.22
N HIS A 33 -5.08 -25.71 -8.52
CA HIS A 33 -6.05 -26.10 -7.50
C HIS A 33 -5.78 -25.36 -6.18
N ALA A 34 -6.84 -25.01 -5.44
CA ALA A 34 -6.72 -24.26 -4.19
C ALA A 34 -5.94 -25.01 -3.08
N SER A 35 -5.87 -26.35 -3.16
CA SER A 35 -5.09 -27.18 -2.22
C SER A 35 -3.59 -27.22 -2.55
N ASP A 36 -3.18 -26.68 -3.70
CA ASP A 36 -1.75 -26.61 -4.07
C ASP A 36 -1.09 -25.45 -3.30
N PRO A 37 -0.08 -25.76 -2.44
CA PRO A 37 0.63 -24.73 -1.69
C PRO A 37 1.31 -23.67 -2.57
N SER A 38 1.72 -24.03 -3.78
CA SER A 38 2.33 -23.08 -4.73
C SER A 38 1.31 -22.06 -5.23
N VAL A 39 0.07 -22.46 -5.44
CA VAL A 39 -1.04 -21.58 -5.83
C VAL A 39 -1.36 -20.60 -4.71
N THR A 40 -1.53 -21.09 -3.48
CA THR A 40 -1.83 -20.24 -2.32
C THR A 40 -0.67 -19.28 -2.00
N ALA A 41 0.58 -19.70 -2.16
CA ALA A 41 1.74 -18.83 -2.01
C ALA A 41 1.76 -17.68 -3.04
N ARG A 42 1.44 -17.97 -4.30
CA ARG A 42 1.36 -16.96 -5.37
C ARG A 42 0.22 -15.96 -5.13
N ILE A 43 -0.94 -16.45 -4.67
CA ILE A 43 -2.08 -15.59 -4.28
C ILE A 43 -1.66 -14.70 -3.10
N GLY A 44 -1.08 -15.27 -2.05
CA GLY A 44 -0.62 -14.53 -0.88
C GLY A 44 0.42 -13.44 -1.22
N SER A 45 1.34 -13.74 -2.13
CA SER A 45 2.30 -12.76 -2.63
C SER A 45 1.61 -11.58 -3.32
N TRP A 46 0.65 -11.86 -4.19
CA TRP A 46 -0.13 -10.83 -4.86
C TRP A 46 -0.97 -10.00 -3.90
N GLN A 47 -1.61 -10.63 -2.92
CA GLN A 47 -2.40 -9.94 -1.90
C GLN A 47 -1.53 -8.96 -1.09
N ARG A 48 -0.31 -9.35 -0.71
CA ARG A 48 0.62 -8.45 -0.01
C ARG A 48 0.98 -7.25 -0.88
N ALA A 49 1.29 -7.48 -2.15
CA ALA A 49 1.60 -6.41 -3.11
C ALA A 49 0.42 -5.45 -3.29
N ALA A 50 -0.80 -5.98 -3.46
CA ALA A 50 -2.01 -5.17 -3.61
C ALA A 50 -2.32 -4.34 -2.35
N ARG A 51 -2.15 -4.93 -1.18
CA ARG A 51 -2.29 -4.22 0.11
C ARG A 51 -1.25 -3.12 0.27
N GLY A 52 0.01 -3.41 -0.07
CA GLY A 52 1.09 -2.42 -0.06
C GLY A 52 0.80 -1.25 -1.00
N TYR A 53 0.39 -1.54 -2.22
CA TYR A 53 -0.01 -0.52 -3.18
C TYR A 53 -1.17 0.36 -2.66
N ALA A 54 -2.21 -0.26 -2.11
CA ALA A 54 -3.34 0.47 -1.55
C ALA A 54 -2.95 1.32 -0.31
N ALA A 55 -2.01 0.83 0.50
CA ALA A 55 -1.49 1.56 1.65
C ALA A 55 -0.68 2.79 1.22
N VAL A 56 0.21 2.63 0.22
CA VAL A 56 1.01 3.74 -0.33
C VAL A 56 0.11 4.86 -0.87
N ARG A 57 -0.96 4.52 -1.59
CA ARG A 57 -1.91 5.51 -2.13
C ARG A 57 -2.70 6.29 -1.07
N ARG A 58 -2.64 5.87 0.17
CA ARG A 58 -3.30 6.55 1.31
C ARG A 58 -2.29 7.11 2.30
N LEU A 59 -1.01 6.99 1.98
CA LEU A 59 0.06 7.39 2.88
C LEU A 59 0.08 8.92 3.01
N ARG A 60 0.13 9.37 4.26
CA ARG A 60 0.31 10.77 4.62
C ARG A 60 1.61 10.88 5.42
N LEU A 61 2.53 11.65 4.90
CA LEU A 61 3.81 11.89 5.54
C LEU A 61 3.82 13.27 6.18
N ALA A 62 4.17 13.33 7.44
CA ALA A 62 4.52 14.57 8.12
C ALA A 62 6.01 14.77 8.00
N ARG A 63 6.40 15.91 7.43
CA ARG A 63 7.80 16.35 7.35
C ARG A 63 7.98 17.54 8.26
N PHE A 64 8.91 17.46 9.20
CA PHE A 64 9.23 18.55 10.08
C PHE A 64 10.52 19.24 9.62
N GLY A 65 10.44 20.56 9.44
CA GLY A 65 11.54 21.34 8.91
C GLY A 65 11.61 21.34 7.37
N ASP A 66 12.81 21.60 6.84
CA ASP A 66 13.03 21.74 5.41
C ASP A 66 14.23 20.90 4.93
N ASN A 67 14.52 20.98 3.64
CA ASN A 67 15.70 20.35 3.04
C ASN A 67 16.99 20.97 3.57
N MET A 68 18.07 20.27 3.40
CA MET A 68 19.40 20.82 3.73
C MET A 68 19.70 22.02 2.82
N ARG A 69 20.12 23.13 3.43
CA ARG A 69 20.47 24.33 2.67
C ARG A 69 21.64 24.05 1.73
N ASN A 70 21.53 24.49 0.48
CA ASN A 70 22.53 24.32 -0.58
C ASN A 70 22.83 22.87 -0.98
N VAL A 71 21.90 21.93 -0.72
CA VAL A 71 22.02 20.53 -1.08
C VAL A 71 20.83 20.13 -1.94
N ALA A 72 20.93 20.33 -3.25
CA ALA A 72 19.82 20.11 -4.18
C ALA A 72 19.31 18.67 -4.20
N VAL A 73 20.16 17.68 -3.94
CA VAL A 73 19.77 16.27 -3.92
C VAL A 73 18.77 15.93 -2.81
N THR A 74 18.63 16.79 -1.80
CA THR A 74 17.63 16.61 -0.73
C THR A 74 16.25 17.21 -1.07
N GLU A 75 16.15 17.94 -2.18
CA GLU A 75 14.88 18.45 -2.67
C GLU A 75 14.00 17.29 -3.15
N GLY A 76 12.75 17.28 -2.69
CA GLY A 76 11.76 16.29 -3.09
C GLY A 76 10.57 16.95 -3.77
N ASP A 77 10.10 16.37 -4.88
CA ASP A 77 8.89 16.82 -5.55
C ASP A 77 7.66 16.17 -4.90
N LYS A 78 7.01 16.94 -4.01
CA LYS A 78 5.80 16.51 -3.30
C LYS A 78 4.62 16.35 -4.26
N VAL A 79 4.55 17.16 -5.29
CA VAL A 79 3.46 17.13 -6.27
C VAL A 79 3.58 15.87 -7.13
N GLU A 80 4.79 15.53 -7.57
CA GLU A 80 5.03 14.30 -8.30
C GLU A 80 4.79 13.06 -7.44
N ALA A 81 5.18 13.08 -6.16
CA ALA A 81 4.90 12.00 -5.22
C ALA A 81 3.39 11.74 -5.07
N GLU A 82 2.58 12.81 -4.97
CA GLU A 82 1.14 12.69 -4.91
C GLU A 82 0.55 12.19 -6.23
N HIS A 83 1.01 12.74 -7.35
CA HIS A 83 0.51 12.36 -8.68
C HIS A 83 0.82 10.90 -9.02
N ARG A 84 2.07 10.45 -8.80
CA ARG A 84 2.49 9.08 -9.16
C ARG A 84 2.06 8.02 -8.16
N PHE A 85 2.17 8.32 -6.88
CA PHE A 85 2.03 7.32 -5.82
C PHE A 85 0.79 7.55 -4.93
N GLY A 86 0.15 8.70 -5.04
CA GLY A 86 -0.95 9.10 -4.16
C GLY A 86 -0.51 9.45 -2.74
N VAL A 87 0.80 9.64 -2.54
CA VAL A 87 1.37 9.98 -1.23
C VAL A 87 1.24 11.47 -0.99
N SER A 88 0.59 11.85 0.12
CA SER A 88 0.51 13.25 0.53
C SER A 88 1.65 13.57 1.50
N VAL A 89 2.44 14.59 1.17
CA VAL A 89 3.57 15.05 2.00
C VAL A 89 3.26 16.45 2.53
N ASN A 90 3.03 16.58 3.83
CA ASN A 90 2.75 17.84 4.50
C ASN A 90 3.97 18.30 5.32
N THR A 91 4.36 19.54 5.12
CA THR A 91 5.48 20.14 5.86
C THR A 91 4.94 20.96 7.05
N TYR A 92 5.54 20.74 8.19
CA TYR A 92 5.23 21.40 9.45
C TYR A 92 6.48 22.12 9.98
N GLY A 93 6.29 23.17 10.76
CA GLY A 93 7.38 23.84 11.47
C GLY A 93 8.01 22.93 12.52
N VAL A 94 9.32 23.08 12.77
CA VAL A 94 9.98 22.33 13.85
C VAL A 94 9.35 22.65 15.21
N ASN A 95 8.90 23.89 15.42
CA ASN A 95 8.24 24.30 16.67
C ASN A 95 6.90 23.57 16.89
N ASP A 96 6.20 23.16 15.83
CA ASP A 96 4.99 22.34 15.98
C ASP A 96 5.33 20.98 16.58
N LEU A 97 6.46 20.39 16.19
CA LEU A 97 6.95 19.14 16.78
C LEU A 97 7.39 19.36 18.23
N VAL A 98 8.12 20.45 18.52
CA VAL A 98 8.58 20.79 19.89
C VAL A 98 7.38 20.91 20.81
N ALA A 99 6.32 21.60 20.41
CA ALA A 99 5.11 21.74 21.22
C ALA A 99 4.45 20.39 21.58
N VAL A 100 4.48 19.43 20.65
CA VAL A 100 3.99 18.06 20.91
C VAL A 100 4.93 17.32 21.87
N VAL A 101 6.25 17.40 21.65
CA VAL A 101 7.26 16.75 22.53
C VAL A 101 7.12 17.27 23.95
N ASP A 102 6.98 18.59 24.15
CA ASP A 102 6.84 19.20 25.46
C ASP A 102 5.53 18.81 26.18
N SER A 103 4.54 18.34 25.43
CA SER A 103 3.27 17.85 25.99
C SER A 103 3.31 16.38 26.43
N VAL A 104 4.33 15.62 26.03
CA VAL A 104 4.47 14.19 26.39
C VAL A 104 4.98 14.07 27.81
N THR A 105 4.28 13.31 28.64
CA THR A 105 4.68 13.07 30.03
C THR A 105 5.59 11.85 30.15
N ASP A 106 6.44 11.82 31.19
CA ASP A 106 7.29 10.65 31.48
C ASP A 106 6.44 9.39 31.66
N ALA A 107 5.28 9.49 32.29
CA ALA A 107 4.37 8.36 32.46
C ALA A 107 3.86 7.81 31.12
N ALA A 108 3.66 8.67 30.11
CA ALA A 108 3.29 8.20 28.76
C ALA A 108 4.44 7.50 28.05
N VAL A 109 5.67 7.95 28.28
CA VAL A 109 6.89 7.31 27.76
C VAL A 109 7.08 5.92 28.41
N ASP A 110 6.98 5.86 29.74
CA ASP A 110 7.13 4.60 30.48
C ASP A 110 6.10 3.55 30.07
N ALA A 111 4.83 3.99 29.85
CA ALA A 111 3.77 3.09 29.40
C ALA A 111 3.99 2.53 27.97
N LEU A 112 4.75 3.24 27.12
CA LEU A 112 5.09 2.77 25.77
C LEU A 112 6.25 1.79 25.78
N ILE A 113 7.18 1.91 26.74
CA ILE A 113 8.39 1.09 26.85
C ILE A 113 8.10 -0.25 27.55
N ALA A 114 7.10 -0.32 28.43
CA ALA A 114 6.69 -1.51 29.19
C ALA A 114 6.04 -2.58 28.29
#